data_78b25c9d2184f88c35d093b562b9c95d
#
_entry.id   78b25c9d2184f88c35d093b562b9c95d
#
_cell.length_a   1.000
_cell.length_b   1.000
_cell.length_c   1.000
_cell.angle_alpha   90.00
_cell.angle_beta   90.00
_cell.angle_gamma   90.00
#
_symmetry.space_group_name_H-M   'P 1'
#
loop_
_entity.id
_entity.type
_entity.pdbx_description
1 polymer ?
#
loop_
_entity_poly.entity_id
_entity_poly.type
_entity_poly.pdbx_seq_one_letter_code
_entity_poly.pdbx_strand_id
1 'polypeptide(L)'
;SAASDVYKRQPNIYPLEEYMIRKDECTRYAQSLGLEIIDADYDHENWRCHIAGMEQEPERGGRCLRCFKLRLLETARYAHEHGLSVITTTLASSRWKSLEQINEAGQYATASYPDVTYWEQNWRKGGLSERRIAIIKEYNFYNQQYCGCEFSMRKEE
;
A
#
# COMPACT_ATOMS: atom_id res chain seq x y z
N SER A 1 -7.96 -23.84 -4.12
CA SER A 1 -7.38 -22.71 -3.38
C SER A 1 -8.03 -21.45 -3.86
N ALA A 2 -8.40 -20.58 -2.94
CA ALA A 2 -8.92 -19.28 -3.32
C ALA A 2 -7.85 -18.53 -4.13
N ALA A 3 -8.20 -18.06 -5.31
CA ALA A 3 -7.31 -17.21 -6.10
C ALA A 3 -7.09 -15.89 -5.35
N SER A 4 -5.84 -15.53 -5.17
CA SER A 4 -5.45 -14.27 -4.56
C SER A 4 -4.59 -13.50 -5.55
N ASP A 5 -5.01 -12.28 -5.87
CA ASP A 5 -4.23 -11.38 -6.70
C ASP A 5 -3.48 -10.40 -5.81
N VAL A 6 -2.23 -10.15 -6.14
CA VAL A 6 -1.45 -9.07 -5.55
C VAL A 6 -1.57 -7.86 -6.45
N TYR A 7 -2.28 -6.83 -5.98
CA TYR A 7 -2.47 -5.60 -6.71
C TYR A 7 -1.52 -4.52 -6.21
N LYS A 8 -0.53 -4.20 -7.03
CA LYS A 8 0.50 -3.23 -6.67
C LYS A 8 0.09 -1.84 -7.15
N ARG A 9 -0.31 -0.98 -6.24
CA ARG A 9 -0.69 0.40 -6.49
C ARG A 9 0.03 1.35 -5.54
N GLN A 10 1.13 1.94 -5.99
CA GLN A 10 1.97 2.82 -5.18
C GLN A 10 2.35 4.10 -5.95
N PRO A 11 1.37 4.93 -6.37
CA PRO A 11 1.63 6.13 -7.17
C PRO A 11 2.34 7.22 -6.36
N ASN A 12 2.35 7.11 -5.04
CA ASN A 12 2.95 8.06 -4.12
C ASN A 12 4.48 7.96 -4.01
N ILE A 13 5.08 6.85 -4.46
CA ILE A 13 6.51 6.63 -4.26
C ILE A 13 7.32 7.56 -5.14
N TYR A 14 8.29 8.22 -4.51
CA TYR A 14 9.22 9.14 -5.14
C TYR A 14 10.62 8.96 -4.53
N PRO A 15 11.69 9.02 -5.30
CA PRO A 15 11.74 9.16 -6.77
C PRO A 15 11.38 7.87 -7.52
N LEU A 16 11.41 7.92 -8.85
CA LEU A 16 11.09 6.76 -9.69
C LEU A 16 11.99 5.56 -9.40
N GLU A 17 13.26 5.78 -9.13
CA GLU A 17 14.22 4.71 -8.79
C GLU A 17 13.77 3.93 -7.55
N GLU A 18 13.27 4.61 -6.53
CA GLU A 18 12.71 3.98 -5.32
C GLU A 18 11.47 3.15 -5.65
N TYR A 19 10.59 3.67 -6.51
CA TYR A 19 9.44 2.92 -6.99
C TYR A 19 9.86 1.62 -7.69
N MET A 20 10.86 1.69 -8.57
CA MET A 20 11.36 0.53 -9.31
C MET A 20 11.96 -0.52 -8.38
N ILE A 21 12.74 -0.12 -7.38
CA ILE A 21 13.32 -1.04 -6.38
C ILE A 21 12.21 -1.78 -5.64
N ARG A 22 11.20 -1.07 -5.15
CA ARG A 22 10.08 -1.68 -4.42
C ARG A 22 9.21 -2.57 -5.30
N LYS A 23 9.01 -2.17 -6.55
CA LYS A 23 8.30 -2.97 -7.55
C LYS A 23 9.02 -4.29 -7.84
N ASP A 24 10.31 -4.24 -8.11
CA ASP A 24 11.12 -5.42 -8.44
C ASP A 24 11.15 -6.41 -7.27
N GLU A 25 11.32 -5.93 -6.04
CA GLU A 25 11.25 -6.77 -4.84
C GLU A 25 9.89 -7.46 -4.68
N CYS A 26 8.81 -6.71 -4.82
CA CYS A 26 7.45 -7.23 -4.71
C CYS A 26 7.18 -8.29 -5.80
N THR A 27 7.56 -8.00 -7.03
CA THR A 27 7.39 -8.91 -8.17
C THR A 27 8.18 -10.19 -7.99
N ARG A 28 9.44 -10.09 -7.61
CA ARG A 28 10.31 -11.23 -7.36
C ARG A 28 9.75 -12.17 -6.29
N TYR A 29 9.28 -11.59 -5.18
CA TYR A 29 8.74 -12.38 -4.07
C TYR A 29 7.39 -13.00 -4.43
N ALA A 30 6.49 -12.27 -5.07
CA ALA A 30 5.21 -12.81 -5.53
C ALA A 30 5.40 -13.99 -6.49
N GLN A 31 6.33 -13.87 -7.45
CA GLN A 31 6.67 -14.95 -8.37
C GLN A 31 7.22 -16.18 -7.65
N SER A 32 8.05 -16.00 -6.63
CA SER A 32 8.60 -17.10 -5.83
C SER A 32 7.51 -17.88 -5.07
N LEU A 33 6.40 -17.23 -4.77
CA LEU A 33 5.23 -17.83 -4.11
C LEU A 33 4.18 -18.38 -5.10
N GLY A 34 4.41 -18.24 -6.40
CA GLY A 34 3.45 -18.62 -7.42
C GLY A 34 2.21 -17.72 -7.46
N LEU A 35 2.29 -16.50 -6.94
CA LEU A 35 1.21 -15.54 -6.95
C LEU A 35 1.27 -14.68 -8.20
N GLU A 36 0.09 -14.40 -8.78
CA GLU A 36 -0.04 -13.41 -9.83
C GLU A 36 0.07 -12.00 -9.23
N ILE A 37 0.88 -11.16 -9.84
CA ILE A 37 1.03 -9.76 -9.47
C ILE A 37 0.49 -8.87 -10.58
N ILE A 38 -0.44 -7.99 -10.21
CA ILE A 38 -1.00 -6.99 -11.10
C ILE A 38 -0.27 -5.67 -10.84
N ASP A 39 0.43 -5.20 -11.85
CA ASP A 39 1.19 -3.96 -11.80
C ASP A 39 0.32 -2.81 -12.32
N ALA A 40 -0.30 -2.09 -11.41
CA ALA A 40 -1.07 -0.90 -11.77
C ALA A 40 -0.15 0.23 -12.20
N ASP A 41 -0.65 1.10 -13.08
CA ASP A 41 0.10 2.22 -13.62
C ASP A 41 0.69 3.11 -12.52
N TYR A 42 1.94 3.47 -12.70
CA TYR A 42 2.62 4.46 -11.88
C TYR A 42 2.35 5.86 -12.43
N ASP A 43 1.35 6.53 -11.86
CA ASP A 43 0.99 7.90 -12.20
C ASP A 43 1.19 8.81 -10.98
N HIS A 44 2.44 9.24 -10.78
CA HIS A 44 2.82 10.10 -9.66
C HIS A 44 2.21 11.50 -9.78
N GLU A 45 2.09 12.03 -10.98
CA GLU A 45 1.48 13.34 -11.20
C GLU A 45 0.00 13.36 -10.82
N ASN A 46 -0.74 12.32 -11.17
CA ASN A 46 -2.12 12.17 -10.74
C ASN A 46 -2.24 12.12 -9.22
N TRP A 47 -1.35 11.38 -8.56
CA TRP A 47 -1.29 11.36 -7.09
C TRP A 47 -1.02 12.76 -6.53
N ARG A 48 -0.07 13.50 -7.10
CA ARG A 48 0.22 14.88 -6.68
C ARG A 48 -0.98 15.80 -6.85
N CYS A 49 -1.74 15.69 -7.92
CA CYS A 49 -2.98 16.42 -8.10
C CYS A 49 -4.01 16.14 -7.00
N HIS A 50 -4.12 14.87 -6.57
CA HIS A 50 -5.06 14.47 -5.53
C HIS A 50 -4.68 14.98 -4.15
N ILE A 51 -3.41 15.20 -3.86
CA ILE A 51 -2.93 15.72 -2.57
C ILE A 51 -2.60 17.20 -2.60
N ALA A 52 -2.89 17.90 -3.71
CA ALA A 52 -2.60 19.32 -3.87
C ALA A 52 -3.26 20.15 -2.75
N GLY A 53 -2.50 21.07 -2.19
CA GLY A 53 -2.87 21.88 -1.03
C GLY A 53 -2.57 21.22 0.33
N MET A 54 -2.10 19.97 0.35
CA MET A 54 -1.78 19.22 1.57
C MET A 54 -0.28 18.94 1.72
N GLU A 55 0.57 19.57 0.93
CA GLU A 55 2.01 19.32 0.89
C GLU A 55 2.70 19.59 2.24
N GLN A 56 2.17 20.53 3.02
CA GLN A 56 2.70 20.91 4.33
C GLN A 56 2.11 20.09 5.49
N GLU A 57 1.16 19.22 5.22
CA GLU A 57 0.59 18.34 6.24
C GLU A 57 1.66 17.35 6.78
N PRO A 58 1.66 17.07 8.09
CA PRO A 58 2.59 16.11 8.65
C PRO A 58 2.27 14.68 8.19
N GLU A 59 3.20 13.77 8.43
CA GLU A 59 2.89 12.34 8.36
C GLU A 59 1.72 12.01 9.28
N ARG A 60 0.85 11.09 8.86
CA ARG A 60 -0.41 10.72 9.52
C ARG A 60 -1.48 11.82 9.53
N GLY A 61 -1.26 12.92 8.82
CA GLY A 61 -2.24 13.97 8.61
C GLY A 61 -3.19 13.70 7.44
N GLY A 62 -3.86 14.77 6.98
CA GLY A 62 -4.86 14.68 5.91
C GLY A 62 -4.32 14.20 4.57
N ARG A 63 -3.08 14.55 4.25
CA ARG A 63 -2.42 14.05 3.03
C ARG A 63 -2.31 12.52 3.03
N CYS A 64 -1.89 11.93 4.15
CA CYS A 64 -1.78 10.46 4.27
C CYS A 64 -3.13 9.77 4.13
N LEU A 65 -4.17 10.28 4.76
CA LEU A 65 -5.52 9.75 4.64
C LEU A 65 -6.00 9.79 3.18
N ARG A 66 -5.79 10.91 2.50
CA ARG A 66 -6.17 11.04 1.09
C ARG A 66 -5.39 10.09 0.19
N CYS A 67 -4.11 9.92 0.45
CA CYS A 67 -3.25 8.95 -0.25
C CYS A 67 -3.79 7.52 -0.10
N PHE A 68 -4.17 7.12 1.11
CA PHE A 68 -4.73 5.77 1.34
C PHE A 68 -6.08 5.60 0.66
N LYS A 69 -6.95 6.61 0.70
CA LYS A 69 -8.25 6.59 0.01
C LYS A 69 -8.08 6.41 -1.50
N LEU A 70 -7.19 7.15 -2.11
CA LEU A 70 -6.90 7.03 -3.55
C LEU A 70 -6.43 5.62 -3.91
N ARG A 71 -5.51 5.07 -3.13
CA ARG A 71 -4.91 3.75 -3.40
C ARG A 71 -5.90 2.62 -3.18
N LEU A 72 -6.65 2.65 -2.09
CA LEU A 72 -7.59 1.58 -1.74
C LEU A 72 -8.87 1.64 -2.59
N LEU A 73 -9.30 2.83 -3.01
CA LEU A 73 -10.43 2.97 -3.94
C LEU A 73 -10.11 2.27 -5.27
N GLU A 74 -8.91 2.45 -5.79
CA GLU A 74 -8.47 1.78 -7.03
C GLU A 74 -8.40 0.25 -6.84
N THR A 75 -7.94 -0.21 -5.69
CA THR A 75 -7.92 -1.64 -5.35
C THR A 75 -9.34 -2.21 -5.28
N ALA A 76 -10.26 -1.49 -4.68
CA ALA A 76 -11.67 -1.90 -4.62
C ALA A 76 -12.32 -1.93 -6.00
N ARG A 77 -12.02 -0.95 -6.85
CA ARG A 77 -12.49 -0.94 -8.24
C ARG A 77 -12.00 -2.17 -9.01
N TYR A 78 -10.71 -2.47 -8.90
CA TYR A 78 -10.12 -3.67 -9.51
C TYR A 78 -10.81 -4.94 -9.03
N ALA A 79 -11.01 -5.09 -7.72
CA ALA A 79 -11.68 -6.25 -7.14
C ALA A 79 -13.12 -6.39 -7.66
N HIS A 80 -13.86 -5.30 -7.73
CA HIS A 80 -15.22 -5.28 -8.28
C HIS A 80 -15.25 -5.75 -9.75
N GLU A 81 -14.37 -5.22 -10.59
CA GLU A 81 -14.30 -5.56 -12.01
C GLU A 81 -13.87 -7.00 -12.28
N HIS A 82 -13.11 -7.61 -11.36
CA HIS A 82 -12.59 -8.97 -11.49
C HIS A 82 -13.32 -10.01 -10.63
N GLY A 83 -14.46 -9.64 -10.03
CA GLY A 83 -15.27 -10.57 -9.25
C GLY A 83 -14.64 -11.01 -7.93
N LEU A 84 -13.71 -10.25 -7.38
CA LEU A 84 -13.10 -10.49 -6.08
C LEU A 84 -13.92 -9.81 -4.98
N SER A 85 -14.28 -10.54 -3.94
CA SER A 85 -15.23 -10.08 -2.92
C SER A 85 -14.57 -9.49 -1.68
N VAL A 86 -13.25 -9.64 -1.50
CA VAL A 86 -12.53 -9.19 -0.32
C VAL A 86 -11.23 -8.53 -0.72
N ILE A 87 -10.96 -7.37 -0.13
CA ILE A 87 -9.65 -6.70 -0.21
C ILE A 87 -9.05 -6.50 1.17
N THR A 88 -7.75 -6.49 1.22
CA THR A 88 -6.96 -6.09 2.39
C THR A 88 -5.69 -5.39 1.92
N THR A 89 -4.91 -4.86 2.85
CA THR A 89 -3.70 -4.12 2.48
C THR A 89 -2.53 -4.37 3.43
N THR A 90 -1.35 -4.46 2.86
CA THR A 90 -0.09 -4.53 3.62
C THR A 90 0.33 -3.18 4.23
N LEU A 91 -0.35 -2.08 3.90
CA LEU A 91 -0.14 -0.79 4.57
C LEU A 91 -0.26 -0.91 6.09
N ALA A 92 -1.15 -1.78 6.56
CA ALA A 92 -1.40 -2.03 7.98
C ALA A 92 -0.24 -2.73 8.72
N SER A 93 0.84 -3.10 8.03
CA SER A 93 2.08 -3.60 8.64
C SER A 93 3.08 -2.49 8.98
N SER A 94 2.91 -1.30 8.46
CA SER A 94 3.88 -0.21 8.59
C SER A 94 3.71 0.58 9.89
N ARG A 95 4.81 0.73 10.64
CA ARG A 95 4.87 1.56 11.85
C ARG A 95 4.72 3.06 11.59
N TRP A 96 4.98 3.51 10.35
CA TRP A 96 4.89 4.92 9.97
C TRP A 96 3.48 5.39 9.67
N LYS A 97 2.53 4.45 9.53
CA LYS A 97 1.17 4.72 9.10
C LYS A 97 0.18 4.56 10.25
N SER A 98 -0.87 5.37 10.23
CA SER A 98 -2.00 5.25 11.15
C SER A 98 -2.92 4.11 10.71
N LEU A 99 -3.08 3.10 11.54
CA LEU A 99 -4.01 2.00 11.29
C LEU A 99 -5.46 2.49 11.18
N GLU A 100 -5.84 3.44 12.01
CA GLU A 100 -7.17 4.05 11.98
C GLU A 100 -7.47 4.70 10.63
N GLN A 101 -6.51 5.47 10.09
CA GLN A 101 -6.63 6.07 8.76
C GLN A 101 -6.70 5.03 7.64
N ILE A 102 -5.93 3.94 7.74
CA ILE A 102 -5.95 2.86 6.76
C ILE A 102 -7.32 2.18 6.75
N ASN A 103 -7.87 1.88 7.92
CA ASN A 103 -9.20 1.26 8.04
C ASN A 103 -10.31 2.20 7.55
N GLU A 104 -10.23 3.48 7.87
CA GLU A 104 -11.15 4.50 7.34
C GLU A 104 -11.10 4.55 5.80
N ALA A 105 -9.91 4.53 5.23
CA ALA A 105 -9.74 4.53 3.78
C ALA A 105 -10.26 3.24 3.13
N GLY A 106 -10.10 2.10 3.79
CA GLY A 106 -10.65 0.81 3.33
C GLY A 106 -12.18 0.81 3.31
N GLN A 107 -12.81 1.30 4.35
CA GLN A 107 -14.27 1.42 4.42
C GLN A 107 -14.79 2.43 3.39
N TYR A 108 -14.11 3.55 3.23
CA TYR A 108 -14.41 4.53 2.19
C TYR A 108 -14.37 3.91 0.79
N ALA A 109 -13.34 3.14 0.50
CA ALA A 109 -13.14 2.52 -0.81
C ALA A 109 -14.26 1.52 -1.14
N THR A 110 -14.63 0.67 -0.19
CA THR A 110 -15.66 -0.35 -0.42
C THR A 110 -17.09 0.18 -0.33
N ALA A 111 -17.29 1.38 0.21
CA ALA A 111 -18.62 2.02 0.20
C ALA A 111 -19.15 2.25 -1.22
N SER A 112 -18.26 2.43 -2.21
CA SER A 112 -18.62 2.58 -3.63
C SER A 112 -18.86 1.25 -4.34
N TYR A 113 -18.46 0.13 -3.74
CA TYR A 113 -18.52 -1.22 -4.32
C TYR A 113 -19.12 -2.21 -3.31
N PRO A 114 -20.46 -2.29 -3.18
CA PRO A 114 -21.12 -3.10 -2.14
C PRO A 114 -20.82 -4.61 -2.21
N ASP A 115 -20.36 -5.11 -3.34
CA ASP A 115 -19.93 -6.49 -3.55
C ASP A 115 -18.51 -6.77 -3.06
N VAL A 116 -17.76 -5.74 -2.64
CA VAL A 116 -16.40 -5.84 -2.11
C VAL A 116 -16.38 -5.47 -0.64
N THR A 117 -15.79 -6.33 0.18
CA THR A 117 -15.60 -6.10 1.62
C THR A 117 -14.15 -5.78 1.92
N TYR A 118 -13.92 -4.75 2.72
CA TYR A 118 -12.60 -4.47 3.27
C TYR A 118 -12.37 -5.28 4.55
N TRP A 119 -11.33 -6.11 4.53
CA TRP A 119 -10.93 -6.89 5.69
C TRP A 119 -9.93 -6.09 6.53
N GLU A 120 -10.40 -5.58 7.66
CA GLU A 120 -9.57 -4.89 8.65
C GLU A 120 -8.63 -5.88 9.33
N GLN A 121 -7.33 -5.62 9.27
CA GLN A 121 -6.34 -6.46 9.90
C GLN A 121 -5.16 -5.60 10.40
N ASN A 122 -4.73 -5.89 11.62
CA ASN A 122 -3.50 -5.33 12.16
C ASN A 122 -2.34 -6.32 11.99
N TRP A 123 -1.57 -6.16 10.94
CA TRP A 123 -0.44 -7.03 10.61
C TRP A 123 0.77 -6.85 11.53
N ARG A 124 0.68 -6.00 12.58
CA ARG A 124 1.73 -5.77 13.57
C ARG A 124 1.53 -6.56 14.86
N LYS A 125 0.37 -7.21 15.04
CA LYS A 125 0.01 -7.96 16.24
C LYS A 125 0.11 -9.48 16.04
N GLY A 126 0.06 -10.24 17.14
CA GLY A 126 -0.01 -11.69 17.12
C GLY A 126 1.24 -12.38 16.56
N GLY A 127 2.44 -11.81 16.80
CA GLY A 127 3.69 -12.36 16.30
C GLY A 127 4.00 -11.99 14.84
N LEU A 128 3.13 -11.24 14.18
CA LEU A 128 3.29 -10.91 12.75
C LEU A 128 4.43 -9.92 12.49
N SER A 129 4.72 -9.00 13.43
CA SER A 129 5.89 -8.13 13.33
C SER A 129 7.20 -8.91 13.36
N GLU A 130 7.32 -9.87 14.25
CA GLU A 130 8.48 -10.74 14.37
C GLU A 130 8.61 -11.63 13.13
N ARG A 131 7.51 -12.16 12.64
CA ARG A 131 7.48 -12.95 11.40
C ARG A 131 7.91 -12.12 10.20
N ARG A 132 7.45 -10.88 10.11
CA ARG A 132 7.85 -9.93 9.06
C ARG A 132 9.36 -9.68 9.08
N ILE A 133 9.93 -9.43 10.25
CA ILE A 133 11.37 -9.20 10.42
C ILE A 133 12.16 -10.44 9.99
N ALA A 134 11.71 -11.62 10.38
CA ALA A 134 12.35 -12.88 10.00
C ALA A 134 12.34 -13.09 8.47
N ILE A 135 11.24 -12.81 7.80
CA ILE A 135 11.10 -12.92 6.34
C ILE A 135 12.01 -11.93 5.62
N ILE A 136 12.06 -10.68 6.07
CA ILE A 136 12.95 -9.66 5.50
C ILE A 136 14.40 -10.13 5.55
N LYS A 137 14.82 -10.72 6.67
CA LYS A 137 16.17 -11.23 6.87
C LYS A 137 16.44 -12.47 6.03
N GLU A 138 15.50 -13.43 5.98
CA GLU A 138 15.62 -14.68 5.24
C GLU A 138 15.76 -14.45 3.73
N TYR A 139 14.97 -13.55 3.16
CA TYR A 139 14.96 -13.25 1.73
C TYR A 139 15.83 -12.06 1.34
N ASN A 140 16.49 -11.43 2.31
CA ASN A 140 17.31 -10.23 2.12
C ASN A 140 16.56 -9.11 1.38
N PHE A 141 15.34 -8.79 1.84
CA PHE A 141 14.54 -7.76 1.22
C PHE A 141 15.13 -6.36 1.43
N TYR A 142 14.90 -5.50 0.43
CA TYR A 142 15.20 -4.09 0.53
C TYR A 142 14.48 -3.45 1.72
N ASN A 143 15.23 -2.79 2.58
CA ASN A 143 14.71 -2.14 3.78
C ASN A 143 14.41 -0.66 3.49
N GLN A 144 13.13 -0.33 3.47
CA GLN A 144 12.65 1.03 3.20
C GLN A 144 13.07 1.98 4.32
N GLN A 145 13.59 3.15 3.96
CA GLN A 145 14.05 4.17 4.89
C GLN A 145 12.97 5.22 5.21
N TYR A 146 11.90 5.27 4.42
CA TYR A 146 10.79 6.22 4.57
C TYR A 146 9.49 5.62 4.02
N CYS A 147 8.36 6.30 4.25
CA CYS A 147 7.03 5.82 3.82
C CYS A 147 6.94 5.62 2.30
N GLY A 148 7.54 6.53 1.53
CA GLY A 148 7.62 6.43 0.08
C GLY A 148 7.34 7.73 -0.65
N CYS A 149 6.47 8.60 -0.15
CA CYS A 149 6.24 9.89 -0.79
C CYS A 149 7.36 10.89 -0.50
N GLU A 150 7.53 11.85 -1.40
CA GLU A 150 8.56 12.88 -1.28
C GLU A 150 8.47 13.70 0.03
N PHE A 151 7.26 13.85 0.57
CA PHE A 151 7.02 14.59 1.82
C PHE A 151 7.35 13.79 3.09
N SER A 152 7.59 12.50 2.95
CA SER A 152 8.03 11.61 4.05
C SER A 152 9.52 11.30 4.02
N MET A 153 10.24 11.82 3.01
CA MET A 153 11.69 11.69 2.96
C MET A 153 12.33 12.43 4.14
N ARG A 154 13.17 11.71 4.88
CA ARG A 154 13.93 12.31 5.96
C ARG A 154 15.11 13.06 5.37
N LYS A 155 15.32 14.31 5.83
CA LYS A 155 16.53 15.03 5.51
C LYS A 155 17.67 14.34 6.24
N GLU A 156 18.74 14.02 5.56
CA GLU A 156 20.00 13.69 6.19
C GLU A 156 20.43 14.92 7.01
N GLU A 157 20.58 14.70 8.31
CA GLU A 157 21.18 15.72 9.19
C GLU A 157 22.69 15.76 9.00
#